data_3ef340a4ee1d0773fb364573a16a7915
#
_entry.id   3ef340a4ee1d0773fb364573a16a7915
#
_cell.length_a   1.000
_cell.length_b   1.000
_cell.length_c   1.000
_cell.angle_alpha   90.00
_cell.angle_beta   90.00
_cell.angle_gamma   90.00
#
_symmetry.space_group_name_H-M   'P 1'
#
loop_
_entity.id
_entity.type
_entity.pdbx_description
1 polymer ?
#
loop_
_entity_poly.entity_id
_entity_poly.type
_entity_poly.pdbx_seq_one_letter_code
_entity_poly.pdbx_strand_id
1 'polypeptide(L)'
;MVGTKSYLGTALLSLLALNSSGVLAHRWFNWQEDISCDATGYFVPDDEADLISFVKKHYSRKTFLKPVGNGHGFGNLTTCVNDGETERESYILSLTNLKDMQIHKNNNTVTFGAGWDLIDLIPALRDEGLEVHNLGSEMVQNYIGAVTTGTHGTGKQNQNLATQILGLRVLDAQGNIHSMDKATNPDLVKAFSIGIGALGIVVEATIQVEPISYLKRTTRVIQGSSNITELYQQIAAIGDQYEQINIPGPTLDWSVEQQALVLKPNLTVVSWEPSNYSAVQNCSLDFCANDCGPCDRDSVCYDYKNFAVATPPQGICYRGFMGQFEHFLPIENLAAAGEDYLHHAQAQAARMIPFQNPDIATDKSKGYLSDDLTVITRFIKADDNWLSPVNDYNLPAGAQGVFASLEYSWIPTYNNWTQQYFYQELASEFIPRFGEKYNVRPHWNKMQFHNETYTATIFPKMNEWLDLQEEMDHQCQFINEFLIHALGIDRCQSALN
;
A
#
# COMPACT_ATOMS: atom_id res chain seq x y z
N MET A 1 -10.89 -27.85 26.38
CA MET A 1 -9.78 -27.06 26.89
C MET A 1 -8.76 -26.96 25.76
N VAL A 2 -8.92 -25.97 24.91
CA VAL A 2 -8.00 -25.68 23.82
C VAL A 2 -7.19 -24.46 24.29
N GLY A 3 -5.88 -24.71 24.49
CA GLY A 3 -4.97 -23.68 25.00
C GLY A 3 -4.83 -22.52 24.03
N THR A 4 -5.17 -21.35 24.49
CA THR A 4 -4.85 -20.07 23.85
C THR A 4 -3.33 -19.91 23.80
N LYS A 5 -2.71 -20.16 22.66
CA LYS A 5 -1.37 -19.64 22.38
C LYS A 5 -1.51 -18.15 22.07
N SER A 6 -1.12 -17.31 23.00
CA SER A 6 -0.89 -15.90 22.76
C SER A 6 0.13 -15.79 21.64
N TYR A 7 -0.25 -15.17 20.53
CA TYR A 7 0.69 -14.65 19.53
C TYR A 7 1.35 -13.44 20.18
N LEU A 8 2.41 -13.68 20.90
CA LEU A 8 3.39 -12.64 21.20
C LEU A 8 3.90 -12.13 19.86
N GLY A 9 3.65 -10.85 19.63
CA GLY A 9 4.22 -10.13 18.50
C GLY A 9 5.70 -10.47 18.39
N THR A 10 6.13 -10.69 17.17
CA THR A 10 7.55 -10.80 16.82
C THR A 10 8.20 -9.50 17.27
N ALA A 11 8.74 -9.52 18.49
CA ALA A 11 9.63 -8.45 18.94
C ALA A 11 10.76 -8.44 17.90
N LEU A 12 10.88 -7.32 17.19
CA LEU A 12 12.04 -7.02 16.37
C LEU A 12 13.27 -7.25 17.24
N LEU A 13 14.00 -8.32 16.97
CA LEU A 13 15.37 -8.44 17.42
C LEU A 13 16.16 -7.44 16.56
N SER A 14 16.25 -6.19 17.06
CA SER A 14 17.16 -5.21 16.51
C SER A 14 18.59 -5.75 16.67
N LEU A 15 19.22 -6.13 15.58
CA LEU A 15 20.64 -6.39 15.55
C LEU A 15 21.35 -5.06 15.85
N LEU A 16 21.96 -5.00 17.03
CA LEU A 16 22.76 -3.87 17.46
C LEU A 16 24.10 -3.92 16.74
N ALA A 17 24.33 -3.01 15.81
CA ALA A 17 25.63 -2.78 15.20
C ALA A 17 26.33 -1.60 15.91
N LEU A 18 27.61 -1.77 16.23
CA LEU A 18 28.43 -0.68 16.78
C LEU A 18 29.01 0.14 15.62
N ASN A 19 28.67 1.41 15.55
CA ASN A 19 29.38 2.37 14.71
C ASN A 19 30.75 2.72 15.33
N SER A 20 31.67 3.24 14.53
CA SER A 20 33.01 3.67 14.97
C SER A 20 33.01 4.74 16.08
N SER A 21 31.88 5.33 16.40
CA SER A 21 31.65 6.29 17.48
C SER A 21 31.06 5.68 18.77
N GLY A 22 30.81 4.36 18.80
CA GLY A 22 30.26 3.68 19.99
C GLY A 22 28.77 3.90 20.25
N VAL A 23 28.05 4.53 19.33
CA VAL A 23 26.58 4.67 19.37
C VAL A 23 25.96 3.41 18.81
N LEU A 24 24.98 2.83 19.52
CA LEU A 24 24.20 1.69 19.06
C LEU A 24 23.22 2.18 18.00
N ALA A 25 23.50 1.94 16.72
CA ALA A 25 22.55 2.20 15.66
C ALA A 25 21.39 1.19 15.71
N HIS A 26 20.17 1.69 15.56
CA HIS A 26 18.97 0.86 15.49
C HIS A 26 18.65 0.61 14.03
N ARG A 27 18.94 -0.59 13.53
CA ARG A 27 18.57 -0.97 12.17
C ARG A 27 17.08 -1.27 12.10
N TRP A 28 16.38 -0.47 11.32
CA TRP A 28 14.98 -0.69 11.00
C TRP A 28 14.84 -1.47 9.69
N PHE A 29 13.80 -2.31 9.62
CA PHE A 29 13.44 -3.09 8.45
C PHE A 29 11.93 -2.94 8.19
N ASN A 30 11.55 -2.98 6.90
CA ASN A 30 10.17 -3.22 6.57
C ASN A 30 9.77 -4.68 6.87
N TRP A 31 8.49 -5.02 6.70
CA TRP A 31 7.92 -6.32 7.05
C TRP A 31 8.58 -7.53 6.36
N GLN A 32 9.14 -7.37 5.18
CA GLN A 32 9.84 -8.44 4.44
C GLN A 32 11.36 -8.33 4.46
N GLU A 33 11.90 -7.38 5.22
CA GLU A 33 13.36 -7.20 5.45
C GLU A 33 14.17 -6.84 4.19
N ASP A 34 13.50 -6.39 3.11
CA ASP A 34 14.16 -5.97 1.88
C ASP A 34 14.51 -4.48 1.85
N ILE A 35 13.79 -3.68 2.63
CA ILE A 35 14.06 -2.27 2.83
C ILE A 35 14.54 -2.09 4.26
N SER A 36 15.71 -1.51 4.42
CA SER A 36 16.28 -1.25 5.74
C SER A 36 16.99 0.09 5.79
N CYS A 37 17.10 0.64 6.98
CA CYS A 37 17.94 1.81 7.24
C CYS A 37 18.49 1.78 8.67
N ASP A 38 19.65 2.42 8.87
CA ASP A 38 20.26 2.55 10.19
C ASP A 38 19.79 3.87 10.81
N ALA A 39 18.96 3.79 11.84
CA ALA A 39 18.46 4.94 12.56
C ALA A 39 19.32 5.25 13.78
N THR A 40 19.44 6.53 14.13
CA THR A 40 20.08 6.98 15.37
C THR A 40 19.35 6.45 16.59
N GLY A 41 18.02 6.34 16.51
CA GLY A 41 17.22 5.81 17.60
C GLY A 41 15.83 5.35 17.16
N TYR A 42 15.24 4.54 18.04
CA TYR A 42 13.85 4.10 17.96
C TYR A 42 13.11 4.63 19.17
N PHE A 43 12.02 5.35 18.96
CA PHE A 43 11.27 6.00 20.05
C PHE A 43 9.82 5.51 20.04
N VAL A 44 9.36 5.08 21.21
CA VAL A 44 7.96 4.68 21.46
C VAL A 44 7.46 5.57 22.59
N PRO A 45 6.67 6.60 22.31
CA PRO A 45 6.11 7.47 23.33
C PRO A 45 5.16 6.70 24.27
N ASP A 46 5.18 7.01 25.54
CA ASP A 46 4.22 6.47 26.50
C ASP A 46 2.82 7.04 26.27
N ASP A 47 2.75 8.33 25.87
CA ASP A 47 1.53 9.06 25.56
C ASP A 47 1.78 10.21 24.56
N GLU A 48 0.74 10.98 24.25
CA GLU A 48 0.83 12.15 23.35
C GLU A 48 1.75 13.24 23.91
N ALA A 49 1.76 13.47 25.22
CA ALA A 49 2.60 14.51 25.83
C ALA A 49 4.10 14.17 25.73
N ASP A 50 4.43 12.89 25.88
CA ASP A 50 5.79 12.38 25.67
C ASP A 50 6.22 12.54 24.21
N LEU A 51 5.34 12.21 23.24
CA LEU A 51 5.60 12.44 21.83
C LEU A 51 5.84 13.92 21.49
N ILE A 52 5.00 14.82 22.00
CA ILE A 52 5.15 16.27 21.81
C ILE A 52 6.49 16.76 22.39
N SER A 53 6.83 16.28 23.57
CA SER A 53 8.09 16.64 24.24
C SER A 53 9.30 16.17 23.43
N PHE A 54 9.24 14.97 22.88
CA PHE A 54 10.28 14.41 22.01
C PHE A 54 10.45 15.24 20.73
N VAL A 55 9.35 15.53 20.01
CA VAL A 55 9.38 16.33 18.77
C VAL A 55 9.95 17.72 19.03
N LYS A 56 9.49 18.42 20.08
CA LYS A 56 10.03 19.74 20.48
C LYS A 56 11.52 19.70 20.77
N LYS A 57 11.98 18.70 21.49
CA LYS A 57 13.39 18.52 21.84
C LYS A 57 14.27 18.36 20.60
N HIS A 58 13.76 17.68 19.57
CA HIS A 58 14.50 17.35 18.36
C HIS A 58 14.18 18.29 17.18
N TYR A 59 13.51 19.42 17.41
CA TYR A 59 13.19 20.38 16.37
C TYR A 59 14.47 21.00 15.77
N SER A 60 14.91 20.44 14.66
CA SER A 60 16.15 20.82 13.98
C SER A 60 16.19 20.29 12.54
N ARG A 61 16.80 21.05 11.64
CA ARG A 61 17.11 20.60 10.28
C ARG A 61 18.06 19.39 10.25
N LYS A 62 18.81 19.17 11.31
CA LYS A 62 19.71 18.03 11.49
C LYS A 62 19.01 16.77 12.04
N THR A 63 17.70 16.83 12.21
CA THR A 63 16.93 15.68 12.71
C THR A 63 15.91 15.25 11.66
N PHE A 64 15.79 13.94 11.47
CA PHE A 64 14.74 13.30 10.70
C PHE A 64 13.87 12.45 11.62
N LEU A 65 12.56 12.64 11.54
CA LEU A 65 11.58 11.92 12.36
C LEU A 65 10.63 11.16 11.42
N LYS A 66 10.57 9.84 11.55
CA LYS A 66 9.68 9.03 10.72
C LYS A 66 8.72 8.21 11.57
N PRO A 67 7.42 8.57 11.60
CA PRO A 67 6.41 7.69 12.16
C PRO A 67 6.24 6.47 11.27
N VAL A 68 6.25 5.29 11.88
CA VAL A 68 6.05 4.01 11.20
C VAL A 68 5.03 3.17 11.96
N GLY A 69 4.15 2.49 11.22
CA GLY A 69 3.35 1.38 11.74
C GLY A 69 4.13 0.07 11.62
N ASN A 70 3.51 -0.96 11.05
CA ASN A 70 4.12 -2.28 10.89
C ASN A 70 5.07 -2.40 9.67
N GLY A 71 5.46 -1.28 9.07
CA GLY A 71 6.41 -1.27 7.96
C GLY A 71 5.94 -2.02 6.71
N HIS A 72 4.63 -2.06 6.44
CA HIS A 72 4.02 -2.89 5.38
C HIS A 72 4.12 -2.25 3.98
N GLY A 73 5.12 -1.39 3.76
CA GLY A 73 5.37 -0.75 2.46
C GLY A 73 6.36 -1.54 1.60
N PHE A 74 6.24 -1.35 0.29
CA PHE A 74 7.12 -1.93 -0.74
C PHE A 74 8.08 -0.89 -1.35
N GLY A 75 8.08 0.33 -0.88
CA GLY A 75 8.87 1.44 -1.40
C GLY A 75 9.59 2.23 -0.30
N ASN A 76 10.43 3.15 -0.72
CA ASN A 76 11.32 3.93 0.15
C ASN A 76 10.62 5.07 0.92
N LEU A 77 9.28 5.11 0.92
CA LEU A 77 8.51 6.14 1.62
C LEU A 77 8.81 6.17 3.14
N THR A 78 9.07 5.00 3.72
CA THR A 78 9.30 4.83 5.17
C THR A 78 10.76 4.73 5.58
N THR A 79 11.71 4.79 4.63
CA THR A 79 13.13 4.73 4.97
C THR A 79 13.58 5.96 5.74
N CYS A 80 14.46 5.76 6.70
CA CYS A 80 15.20 6.84 7.33
C CYS A 80 16.30 7.38 6.40
N VAL A 81 16.88 8.50 6.76
CA VAL A 81 18.06 9.03 6.09
C VAL A 81 19.25 8.15 6.46
N ASN A 82 19.96 7.59 5.47
CA ASN A 82 21.05 6.65 5.71
C ASN A 82 22.20 7.30 6.48
N ASP A 83 22.58 6.68 7.61
CA ASP A 83 23.73 7.08 8.39
C ASP A 83 25.03 6.76 7.63
N GLY A 84 25.83 7.75 7.42
CA GLY A 84 27.17 7.65 6.83
C GLY A 84 27.40 8.62 5.66
N GLU A 85 26.35 9.15 5.08
CA GLU A 85 26.42 10.18 4.06
C GLU A 85 25.90 11.54 4.52
N THR A 86 25.17 11.59 5.65
CA THR A 86 24.63 12.82 6.21
C THR A 86 24.92 12.96 7.71
N GLU A 87 25.03 14.20 8.19
CA GLU A 87 25.12 14.49 9.64
C GLU A 87 23.75 14.47 10.36
N ARG A 88 22.68 13.99 9.70
CA ARG A 88 21.33 13.99 10.27
C ARG A 88 21.13 12.84 11.25
N GLU A 89 20.60 13.16 12.41
CA GLU A 89 20.05 12.15 13.33
C GLU A 89 18.69 11.68 12.83
N SER A 90 18.52 10.38 12.66
CA SER A 90 17.28 9.75 12.20
C SER A 90 16.59 8.99 13.34
N TYR A 91 15.35 9.31 13.62
CA TYR A 91 14.55 8.60 14.62
C TYR A 91 13.31 7.96 13.99
N ILE A 92 13.16 6.67 14.23
CA ILE A 92 11.93 5.93 13.90
C ILE A 92 10.98 6.06 15.10
N LEU A 93 9.74 6.46 14.82
CA LEU A 93 8.72 6.67 15.85
C LEU A 93 7.64 5.61 15.71
N SER A 94 7.37 4.84 16.77
CA SER A 94 6.25 3.91 16.81
C SER A 94 5.18 4.42 17.75
N LEU A 95 3.98 4.64 17.25
CA LEU A 95 2.86 5.19 18.02
C LEU A 95 1.98 4.09 18.66
N THR A 96 2.52 2.89 18.82
CA THR A 96 1.77 1.70 19.25
C THR A 96 1.06 1.84 20.59
N ASN A 97 1.49 2.78 21.46
CA ASN A 97 0.84 3.04 22.75
C ASN A 97 -0.33 4.04 22.66
N LEU A 98 -0.47 4.78 21.54
CA LEU A 98 -1.60 5.70 21.34
C LEU A 98 -2.84 4.90 20.87
N LYS A 99 -3.48 4.16 21.80
CA LYS A 99 -4.61 3.24 21.49
C LYS A 99 -5.92 3.63 22.18
N ASP A 100 -6.07 4.87 22.60
CA ASP A 100 -7.37 5.34 23.09
C ASP A 100 -8.44 5.17 22.01
N MET A 101 -9.66 4.83 22.41
CA MET A 101 -10.80 4.70 21.48
C MET A 101 -12.09 5.22 22.12
N GLN A 102 -12.85 6.00 21.37
CA GLN A 102 -14.15 6.47 21.72
C GLN A 102 -15.16 6.21 20.61
N ILE A 103 -16.22 5.47 20.92
CA ILE A 103 -17.28 5.12 19.99
C ILE A 103 -18.49 6.03 20.17
N HIS A 104 -18.93 6.66 19.10
CA HIS A 104 -20.07 7.57 19.06
C HIS A 104 -21.24 6.91 18.32
N LYS A 105 -21.99 6.05 19.01
CA LYS A 105 -23.08 5.24 18.39
C LYS A 105 -24.20 6.07 17.75
N ASN A 106 -24.41 7.32 18.21
CA ASN A 106 -25.50 8.17 17.71
C ASN A 106 -25.30 8.61 16.24
N ASN A 107 -24.06 8.68 15.77
CA ASN A 107 -23.70 9.11 14.43
C ASN A 107 -22.80 8.09 13.69
N ASN A 108 -22.60 6.92 14.29
CA ASN A 108 -21.76 5.86 13.77
C ASN A 108 -20.34 6.35 13.45
N THR A 109 -19.71 7.05 14.38
CA THR A 109 -18.32 7.48 14.26
C THR A 109 -17.47 6.91 15.38
N VAL A 110 -16.18 6.75 15.10
CA VAL A 110 -15.19 6.30 16.07
C VAL A 110 -13.98 7.23 16.03
N THR A 111 -13.56 7.70 17.19
CA THR A 111 -12.31 8.45 17.37
C THR A 111 -11.31 7.54 18.05
N PHE A 112 -10.10 7.45 17.50
CA PHE A 112 -9.07 6.59 18.08
C PHE A 112 -7.65 7.10 17.78
N GLY A 113 -6.72 6.73 18.67
CA GLY A 113 -5.30 7.07 18.56
C GLY A 113 -4.60 6.31 17.44
N ALA A 114 -3.49 6.84 16.96
CA ALA A 114 -2.79 6.33 15.76
C ALA A 114 -2.10 4.96 15.93
N GLY A 115 -2.10 4.39 17.14
CA GLY A 115 -1.44 3.11 17.44
C GLY A 115 -2.23 1.87 17.05
N TRP A 116 -3.43 1.99 16.49
CA TRP A 116 -4.25 0.84 16.14
C TRP A 116 -3.85 0.18 14.83
N ASP A 117 -3.56 -1.11 14.89
CA ASP A 117 -3.43 -1.96 13.72
C ASP A 117 -4.80 -2.55 13.34
N LEU A 118 -5.01 -2.80 12.04
CA LEU A 118 -6.29 -3.33 11.55
C LEU A 118 -6.66 -4.67 12.19
N ILE A 119 -5.67 -5.52 12.48
CA ILE A 119 -5.90 -6.82 13.10
C ILE A 119 -6.52 -6.72 14.50
N ASP A 120 -6.28 -5.61 15.21
CA ASP A 120 -6.87 -5.33 16.52
C ASP A 120 -8.12 -4.46 16.41
N LEU A 121 -8.10 -3.43 15.53
CA LEU A 121 -9.18 -2.47 15.36
C LEU A 121 -10.47 -3.12 14.84
N ILE A 122 -10.37 -3.95 13.81
CA ILE A 122 -11.55 -4.55 13.17
C ILE A 122 -12.33 -5.47 14.12
N PRO A 123 -11.69 -6.38 14.89
CA PRO A 123 -12.39 -7.14 15.91
C PRO A 123 -13.02 -6.25 17.00
N ALA A 124 -12.33 -5.20 17.44
CA ALA A 124 -12.86 -4.27 18.45
C ALA A 124 -14.12 -3.54 17.96
N LEU A 125 -14.15 -3.10 16.70
CA LEU A 125 -15.33 -2.50 16.09
C LEU A 125 -16.47 -3.51 15.93
N ARG A 126 -16.16 -4.73 15.48
CA ARG A 126 -17.16 -5.81 15.34
C ARG A 126 -17.86 -6.12 16.66
N ASP A 127 -17.11 -6.18 17.76
CA ASP A 127 -17.65 -6.49 19.09
C ASP A 127 -18.63 -5.39 19.58
N GLU A 128 -18.53 -4.18 19.00
CA GLU A 128 -19.47 -3.07 19.18
C GLU A 128 -20.60 -3.02 18.14
N GLY A 129 -20.64 -3.99 17.22
CA GLY A 129 -21.62 -4.07 16.14
C GLY A 129 -21.34 -3.11 14.97
N LEU A 130 -20.09 -2.70 14.81
CA LEU A 130 -19.63 -1.72 13.81
C LEU A 130 -18.60 -2.33 12.87
N GLU A 131 -18.48 -1.73 11.68
CA GLU A 131 -17.49 -2.10 10.67
C GLU A 131 -17.00 -0.88 9.89
N VAL A 132 -15.83 -1.02 9.27
CA VAL A 132 -15.29 -0.04 8.31
C VAL A 132 -15.98 -0.22 6.96
N HIS A 133 -16.33 0.87 6.28
CA HIS A 133 -17.08 0.84 5.01
C HIS A 133 -16.37 0.06 3.90
N ASN A 134 -15.09 0.35 3.67
CA ASN A 134 -14.24 -0.33 2.69
C ASN A 134 -12.88 -0.59 3.30
N LEU A 135 -12.26 -1.72 2.98
CA LEU A 135 -11.02 -2.17 3.58
C LEU A 135 -10.13 -2.81 2.52
N GLY A 136 -8.83 -2.59 2.62
CA GLY A 136 -7.83 -3.40 1.90
C GLY A 136 -7.82 -4.85 2.39
N SER A 137 -7.16 -5.73 1.65
CA SER A 137 -7.09 -7.15 2.01
C SER A 137 -6.17 -7.44 3.21
N GLU A 138 -5.21 -6.56 3.51
CA GLU A 138 -4.18 -6.78 4.52
C GLU A 138 -4.59 -6.26 5.90
N MET A 139 -4.77 -7.17 6.86
CA MET A 139 -5.18 -6.85 8.23
C MET A 139 -4.02 -6.49 9.17
N VAL A 140 -2.78 -6.73 8.77
CA VAL A 140 -1.60 -6.46 9.61
C VAL A 140 -1.09 -5.03 9.50
N GLN A 141 -1.69 -4.22 8.65
CA GLN A 141 -1.34 -2.79 8.51
C GLN A 141 -1.79 -1.98 9.73
N ASN A 142 -1.01 -0.96 10.09
CA ASN A 142 -1.51 0.12 10.94
C ASN A 142 -2.56 0.94 10.16
N TYR A 143 -3.69 1.27 10.80
CA TYR A 143 -4.80 1.96 10.14
C TYR A 143 -4.37 3.32 9.57
N ILE A 144 -3.70 4.15 10.37
CA ILE A 144 -3.26 5.50 9.95
C ILE A 144 -2.21 5.40 8.83
N GLY A 145 -1.27 4.45 8.95
CA GLY A 145 -0.29 4.20 7.88
C GLY A 145 -0.94 3.78 6.57
N ALA A 146 -1.98 2.95 6.62
CA ALA A 146 -2.76 2.55 5.46
C ALA A 146 -3.53 3.72 4.83
N VAL A 147 -4.24 4.50 5.66
CA VAL A 147 -5.00 5.68 5.22
C VAL A 147 -4.10 6.71 4.55
N THR A 148 -3.03 7.11 5.23
CA THR A 148 -2.16 8.21 4.77
C THR A 148 -1.38 7.90 3.50
N THR A 149 -1.37 6.67 3.04
CA THR A 149 -0.73 6.23 1.79
C THR A 149 -1.72 5.80 0.71
N GLY A 150 -3.03 6.01 0.92
CA GLY A 150 -4.07 5.75 -0.08
C GLY A 150 -4.44 4.28 -0.23
N THR A 151 -4.31 3.46 0.83
CA THR A 151 -4.79 2.07 0.82
C THR A 151 -6.27 2.02 0.47
N HIS A 152 -6.64 1.04 -0.34
CA HIS A 152 -7.98 0.87 -0.85
C HIS A 152 -8.41 -0.61 -0.86
N GLY A 153 -9.71 -0.83 -0.92
CA GLY A 153 -10.30 -2.13 -1.21
C GLY A 153 -10.64 -2.28 -2.68
N THR A 154 -11.84 -2.75 -2.97
CA THR A 154 -12.37 -2.85 -4.33
C THR A 154 -13.85 -2.46 -4.35
N GLY A 155 -14.32 -1.99 -5.50
CA GLY A 155 -15.71 -1.64 -5.75
C GLY A 155 -15.87 -0.35 -6.53
N LYS A 156 -16.69 -0.38 -7.58
CA LYS A 156 -16.94 0.80 -8.44
C LYS A 156 -17.67 1.94 -7.72
N GLN A 157 -18.28 1.66 -6.57
CA GLN A 157 -18.89 2.65 -5.69
C GLN A 157 -18.06 2.89 -4.42
N ASN A 158 -17.00 2.12 -4.21
CA ASN A 158 -16.16 2.20 -3.03
C ASN A 158 -14.90 3.03 -3.31
N GLN A 159 -14.67 4.01 -2.46
CA GLN A 159 -13.48 4.88 -2.50
C GLN A 159 -12.37 4.30 -1.62
N ASN A 160 -11.19 4.94 -1.59
CA ASN A 160 -10.11 4.52 -0.70
C ASN A 160 -10.43 4.78 0.80
N LEU A 161 -9.60 4.25 1.70
CA LEU A 161 -9.82 4.38 3.14
C LEU A 161 -9.80 5.83 3.62
N ALA A 162 -9.05 6.70 2.98
CA ALA A 162 -8.91 8.10 3.38
C ALA A 162 -10.24 8.88 3.32
N THR A 163 -11.18 8.44 2.48
CA THR A 163 -12.50 9.10 2.38
C THR A 163 -13.38 8.90 3.60
N GLN A 164 -13.07 7.92 4.45
CA GLN A 164 -13.79 7.64 5.70
C GLN A 164 -13.38 8.60 6.83
N ILE A 165 -12.28 9.34 6.65
CA ILE A 165 -11.81 10.31 7.63
C ILE A 165 -12.79 11.48 7.74
N LEU A 166 -13.23 11.75 8.95
CA LEU A 166 -14.05 12.90 9.33
C LEU A 166 -13.24 13.96 10.07
N GLY A 167 -12.19 13.57 10.77
CA GLY A 167 -11.33 14.50 11.49
C GLY A 167 -9.97 13.88 11.80
N LEU A 168 -8.98 14.74 11.96
CA LEU A 168 -7.60 14.37 12.30
C LEU A 168 -7.06 15.31 13.37
N ARG A 169 -6.17 14.77 14.21
CA ARG A 169 -5.25 15.56 15.04
C ARG A 169 -3.84 15.21 14.59
N VAL A 170 -3.09 16.24 14.21
CA VAL A 170 -1.76 16.10 13.59
C VAL A 170 -0.76 16.96 14.36
N LEU A 171 0.34 16.36 14.74
CA LEU A 171 1.46 17.02 15.38
C LEU A 171 2.44 17.52 14.31
N ASP A 172 2.68 18.83 14.27
CA ASP A 172 3.67 19.45 13.37
C ASP A 172 5.12 19.25 13.84
N ALA A 173 6.07 19.64 13.02
CA ALA A 173 7.49 19.56 13.37
C ALA A 173 7.89 20.44 14.55
N GLN A 174 7.15 21.51 14.85
CA GLN A 174 7.37 22.40 15.98
C GLN A 174 6.81 21.86 17.31
N GLY A 175 6.03 20.75 17.23
CA GLY A 175 5.41 20.16 18.41
C GLY A 175 4.06 20.78 18.78
N ASN A 176 3.33 21.36 17.81
CA ASN A 176 1.97 21.85 17.99
C ASN A 176 0.97 20.87 17.40
N ILE A 177 -0.18 20.73 18.05
CA ILE A 177 -1.30 19.92 17.56
C ILE A 177 -2.23 20.80 16.72
N HIS A 178 -2.47 20.36 15.49
CA HIS A 178 -3.46 20.89 14.57
C HIS A 178 -4.66 19.96 14.53
N SER A 179 -5.84 20.46 14.86
CA SER A 179 -7.11 19.71 14.79
C SER A 179 -7.91 20.18 13.58
N MET A 180 -8.38 19.25 12.78
CA MET A 180 -9.18 19.51 11.59
C MET A 180 -10.38 18.59 11.54
N ASP A 181 -11.48 19.10 11.02
CA ASP A 181 -12.75 18.39 10.90
C ASP A 181 -13.39 18.66 9.52
N LYS A 182 -13.91 17.61 8.90
CA LYS A 182 -14.47 17.68 7.53
C LYS A 182 -15.63 18.66 7.39
N ALA A 183 -16.38 18.92 8.47
CA ALA A 183 -17.49 19.87 8.45
C ALA A 183 -17.02 21.34 8.46
N THR A 184 -15.87 21.62 9.06
CA THR A 184 -15.34 22.98 9.22
C THR A 184 -14.14 23.30 8.34
N ASN A 185 -13.30 22.30 8.07
CA ASN A 185 -12.04 22.43 7.31
C ASN A 185 -11.92 21.30 6.27
N PRO A 186 -12.89 21.13 5.34
CA PRO A 186 -12.91 19.98 4.43
C PRO A 186 -11.64 19.86 3.59
N ASP A 187 -11.08 20.95 3.10
CA ASP A 187 -9.90 20.93 2.26
C ASP A 187 -8.64 20.53 3.03
N LEU A 188 -8.51 20.91 4.31
CA LEU A 188 -7.43 20.43 5.15
C LEU A 188 -7.56 18.91 5.38
N VAL A 189 -8.76 18.41 5.68
CA VAL A 189 -8.96 16.96 5.82
C VAL A 189 -8.58 16.23 4.54
N LYS A 190 -8.95 16.73 3.35
CA LYS A 190 -8.55 16.15 2.05
C LYS A 190 -7.04 16.15 1.83
N ALA A 191 -6.34 17.20 2.27
CA ALA A 191 -4.88 17.30 2.15
C ALA A 191 -4.17 16.31 3.08
N PHE A 192 -4.61 16.25 4.34
CA PHE A 192 -3.93 15.48 5.39
C PHE A 192 -4.31 13.99 5.40
N SER A 193 -5.48 13.61 4.89
CA SER A 193 -5.90 12.21 4.83
C SER A 193 -4.94 11.34 4.01
N ILE A 194 -4.34 11.89 2.93
CA ILE A 194 -3.24 11.26 2.21
C ILE A 194 -2.01 12.18 2.29
N GLY A 195 -1.53 12.39 3.51
CA GLY A 195 -0.38 13.25 3.80
C GLY A 195 0.97 12.55 3.66
N ILE A 196 0.99 11.25 3.31
CA ILE A 196 2.18 10.42 3.05
C ILE A 196 3.28 10.52 4.13
N GLY A 197 2.90 10.91 5.35
CA GLY A 197 3.84 11.12 6.45
C GLY A 197 4.76 12.33 6.30
N ALA A 198 4.41 13.29 5.43
CA ALA A 198 5.18 14.49 5.14
C ALA A 198 4.55 15.78 5.71
N LEU A 199 3.27 15.72 6.10
CA LEU A 199 2.53 16.86 6.69
C LEU A 199 2.50 16.82 8.23
N GLY A 200 3.30 15.97 8.86
CA GLY A 200 3.30 15.81 10.31
C GLY A 200 2.96 14.38 10.76
N ILE A 201 2.81 14.22 12.06
CA ILE A 201 2.51 12.95 12.73
C ILE A 201 1.03 12.94 13.11
N VAL A 202 0.23 12.10 12.46
CA VAL A 202 -1.16 11.89 12.87
C VAL A 202 -1.16 11.17 14.22
N VAL A 203 -1.78 11.78 15.23
CA VAL A 203 -1.87 11.22 16.59
C VAL A 203 -3.24 10.60 16.86
N GLU A 204 -4.28 11.10 16.20
CA GLU A 204 -5.67 10.65 16.38
C GLU A 204 -6.47 10.84 15.09
N ALA A 205 -7.42 9.95 14.84
CA ALA A 205 -8.38 10.08 13.74
C ALA A 205 -9.81 9.82 14.21
N THR A 206 -10.75 10.55 13.60
CA THR A 206 -12.20 10.25 13.68
C THR A 206 -12.64 9.75 12.31
N ILE A 207 -13.29 8.60 12.29
CA ILE A 207 -13.79 7.97 11.07
C ILE A 207 -15.29 7.71 11.09
N GLN A 208 -15.89 7.66 9.89
CA GLN A 208 -17.22 7.08 9.70
C GLN A 208 -17.11 5.56 9.74
N VAL A 209 -18.01 4.92 10.48
CA VAL A 209 -18.20 3.47 10.51
C VAL A 209 -19.67 3.13 10.21
N GLU A 210 -19.94 1.86 9.94
CA GLU A 210 -21.26 1.36 9.58
C GLU A 210 -21.72 0.27 10.56
N PRO A 211 -23.04 0.02 10.69
CA PRO A 211 -23.52 -1.19 11.34
C PRO A 211 -22.98 -2.44 10.63
N ILE A 212 -22.65 -3.45 11.42
CA ILE A 212 -22.10 -4.70 10.93
C ILE A 212 -22.97 -5.35 9.86
N SER A 213 -22.37 -5.84 8.81
CA SER A 213 -23.03 -6.52 7.70
C SER A 213 -22.29 -7.82 7.31
N TYR A 214 -22.86 -8.57 6.39
CA TYR A 214 -22.31 -9.83 5.91
C TYR A 214 -22.16 -9.80 4.39
N LEU A 215 -21.10 -10.42 3.91
CA LEU A 215 -20.87 -10.66 2.49
C LEU A 215 -20.81 -12.17 2.20
N LYS A 216 -21.30 -12.48 1.02
CA LYS A 216 -21.00 -13.73 0.33
C LYS A 216 -19.80 -13.48 -0.58
N ARG A 217 -18.70 -14.17 -0.35
CA ARG A 217 -17.56 -14.22 -1.26
C ARG A 217 -17.71 -15.40 -2.20
N THR A 218 -17.58 -15.19 -3.48
CA THR A 218 -17.55 -16.24 -4.51
C THR A 218 -16.22 -16.16 -5.23
N THR A 219 -15.52 -17.28 -5.30
CA THR A 219 -14.30 -17.43 -6.10
C THR A 219 -14.60 -18.36 -7.28
N ARG A 220 -14.21 -17.96 -8.50
CA ARG A 220 -14.34 -18.76 -9.72
C ARG A 220 -13.07 -18.67 -10.52
N VAL A 221 -12.61 -19.78 -11.05
CA VAL A 221 -11.53 -19.84 -12.02
C VAL A 221 -12.12 -19.93 -13.42
N ILE A 222 -11.76 -19.00 -14.26
CA ILE A 222 -12.25 -18.95 -15.65
C ILE A 222 -11.08 -18.95 -16.62
N GLN A 223 -11.29 -19.55 -17.79
CA GLN A 223 -10.35 -19.51 -18.90
C GLN A 223 -10.47 -18.17 -19.60
N GLY A 224 -9.39 -17.38 -19.61
CA GLY A 224 -9.29 -16.18 -20.42
C GLY A 224 -8.85 -16.46 -21.85
N SER A 225 -8.94 -15.45 -22.71
CA SER A 225 -8.42 -15.52 -24.07
C SER A 225 -6.90 -15.59 -24.08
N SER A 226 -6.33 -16.37 -24.98
CA SER A 226 -4.88 -16.33 -25.27
C SER A 226 -4.45 -15.10 -26.07
N ASN A 227 -5.39 -14.35 -26.64
CA ASN A 227 -5.17 -13.03 -27.22
C ASN A 227 -5.25 -11.96 -26.12
N ILE A 228 -4.18 -11.18 -25.94
CA ILE A 228 -4.07 -10.22 -24.84
C ILE A 228 -5.14 -9.13 -24.92
N THR A 229 -5.43 -8.61 -26.11
CA THR A 229 -6.48 -7.59 -26.32
C THR A 229 -7.85 -8.10 -25.88
N GLU A 230 -8.23 -9.30 -26.35
CA GLU A 230 -9.49 -9.95 -25.99
C GLU A 230 -9.55 -10.26 -24.49
N LEU A 231 -8.41 -10.66 -23.90
CA LEU A 231 -8.31 -10.97 -22.47
C LEU A 231 -8.65 -9.73 -21.62
N TYR A 232 -8.08 -8.58 -21.93
CA TYR A 232 -8.38 -7.35 -21.18
C TYR A 232 -9.77 -6.79 -21.45
N GLN A 233 -10.32 -6.99 -22.65
CA GLN A 233 -11.74 -6.73 -22.92
C GLN A 233 -12.63 -7.65 -22.06
N GLN A 234 -12.26 -8.92 -21.91
CA GLN A 234 -12.95 -9.87 -21.04
C GLN A 234 -12.85 -9.44 -19.56
N ILE A 235 -11.68 -9.01 -19.07
CA ILE A 235 -11.50 -8.50 -17.71
C ILE A 235 -12.40 -7.28 -17.47
N ALA A 236 -12.43 -6.33 -18.39
CA ALA A 236 -13.30 -5.15 -18.29
C ALA A 236 -14.78 -5.56 -18.22
N ALA A 237 -15.22 -6.47 -19.10
CA ALA A 237 -16.60 -6.97 -19.12
C ALA A 237 -16.98 -7.75 -17.84
N ILE A 238 -16.05 -8.49 -17.24
CA ILE A 238 -16.26 -9.15 -15.94
C ILE A 238 -16.40 -8.08 -14.85
N GLY A 239 -15.53 -7.06 -14.86
CA GLY A 239 -15.60 -5.93 -13.95
C GLY A 239 -16.95 -5.20 -13.99
N ASP A 240 -17.66 -5.21 -15.12
CA ASP A 240 -18.99 -4.61 -15.26
C ASP A 240 -20.13 -5.44 -14.63
N GLN A 241 -19.87 -6.72 -14.32
CA GLN A 241 -20.89 -7.61 -13.77
C GLN A 241 -21.01 -7.51 -12.24
N TYR A 242 -19.99 -6.97 -11.56
CA TYR A 242 -19.90 -6.98 -10.11
C TYR A 242 -19.56 -5.60 -9.56
N GLU A 243 -20.18 -5.27 -8.44
CA GLU A 243 -19.86 -4.03 -7.71
C GLU A 243 -18.49 -4.15 -7.01
N GLN A 244 -18.28 -5.25 -6.29
CA GLN A 244 -17.03 -5.53 -5.59
C GLN A 244 -16.38 -6.78 -6.20
N ILE A 245 -15.18 -6.61 -6.74
CA ILE A 245 -14.49 -7.67 -7.46
C ILE A 245 -12.97 -7.49 -7.39
N ASN A 246 -12.26 -8.60 -7.29
CA ASN A 246 -10.82 -8.72 -7.45
C ASN A 246 -10.53 -9.80 -8.49
N ILE A 247 -9.67 -9.51 -9.46
CA ILE A 247 -9.36 -10.43 -10.56
C ILE A 247 -7.85 -10.69 -10.57
N PRO A 248 -7.34 -11.66 -9.78
CA PRO A 248 -6.00 -12.21 -9.95
C PRO A 248 -5.87 -12.93 -11.30
N GLY A 249 -4.81 -12.58 -12.03
CA GLY A 249 -4.59 -13.04 -13.41
C GLY A 249 -4.91 -11.92 -14.43
N PRO A 250 -4.32 -11.98 -15.61
CA PRO A 250 -3.47 -13.07 -16.12
C PRO A 250 -2.11 -13.17 -15.44
N THR A 251 -1.43 -14.28 -15.68
CA THR A 251 -0.07 -14.52 -15.21
C THR A 251 0.87 -14.62 -16.41
N LEU A 252 2.04 -14.00 -16.33
CA LEU A 252 3.17 -14.25 -17.21
C LEU A 252 4.12 -15.23 -16.55
N ASP A 253 4.38 -16.35 -17.18
CA ASP A 253 5.22 -17.42 -16.68
C ASP A 253 6.44 -17.62 -17.61
N TRP A 254 7.62 -17.86 -17.04
CA TRP A 254 8.81 -18.11 -17.83
C TRP A 254 8.80 -19.50 -18.43
N SER A 255 8.77 -19.58 -19.76
CA SER A 255 8.95 -20.83 -20.49
C SER A 255 10.42 -21.09 -20.80
N VAL A 256 10.98 -22.11 -20.18
CA VAL A 256 12.35 -22.57 -20.47
C VAL A 256 12.48 -23.04 -21.91
N GLU A 257 11.45 -23.68 -22.46
CA GLU A 257 11.43 -24.17 -23.83
C GLU A 257 11.45 -23.03 -24.86
N GLN A 258 10.64 -22.00 -24.61
CA GLN A 258 10.49 -20.86 -25.53
C GLN A 258 11.47 -19.72 -25.24
N GLN A 259 12.21 -19.78 -24.11
CA GLN A 259 13.06 -18.70 -23.63
C GLN A 259 12.33 -17.34 -23.62
N ALA A 260 11.11 -17.33 -23.11
CA ALA A 260 10.22 -16.17 -23.12
C ALA A 260 9.22 -16.20 -21.96
N LEU A 261 8.68 -15.02 -21.59
CA LEU A 261 7.49 -14.94 -20.76
C LEU A 261 6.26 -15.32 -21.57
N VAL A 262 5.56 -16.37 -21.16
CA VAL A 262 4.36 -16.89 -21.80
C VAL A 262 3.13 -16.50 -20.99
N LEU A 263 2.10 -16.07 -21.71
CA LEU A 263 0.83 -15.75 -21.09
C LEU A 263 0.11 -17.02 -20.62
N LYS A 264 -0.23 -17.04 -19.33
CA LYS A 264 -1.24 -17.93 -18.76
C LYS A 264 -2.53 -17.13 -18.53
N PRO A 265 -3.54 -17.31 -19.39
CA PRO A 265 -4.68 -16.41 -19.42
C PRO A 265 -5.75 -16.73 -18.37
N ASN A 266 -5.54 -17.72 -17.50
CA ASN A 266 -6.50 -18.04 -16.45
C ASN A 266 -6.71 -16.86 -15.51
N LEU A 267 -7.97 -16.59 -15.19
CA LEU A 267 -8.40 -15.53 -14.31
C LEU A 267 -9.07 -16.14 -13.08
N THR A 268 -8.67 -15.72 -11.88
CA THR A 268 -9.41 -15.99 -10.66
C THR A 268 -10.33 -14.82 -10.39
N VAL A 269 -11.63 -15.02 -10.48
CA VAL A 269 -12.63 -13.98 -10.23
C VAL A 269 -13.14 -14.13 -8.80
N VAL A 270 -12.79 -13.18 -7.94
CA VAL A 270 -13.27 -13.09 -6.56
C VAL A 270 -14.28 -11.95 -6.48
N SER A 271 -15.54 -12.26 -6.21
CA SER A 271 -16.62 -11.28 -6.08
C SER A 271 -17.25 -11.31 -4.69
N TRP A 272 -17.72 -10.16 -4.24
CA TRP A 272 -18.42 -10.01 -2.96
C TRP A 272 -19.80 -9.41 -3.20
N GLU A 273 -20.81 -10.01 -2.58
CA GLU A 273 -22.20 -9.59 -2.68
C GLU A 273 -22.81 -9.50 -1.26
N PRO A 274 -23.65 -8.50 -0.97
CA PRO A 274 -24.37 -8.43 0.30
C PRO A 274 -25.15 -9.73 0.58
N SER A 275 -25.12 -10.18 1.84
CA SER A 275 -25.78 -11.41 2.25
C SER A 275 -26.59 -11.21 3.53
N ASN A 276 -27.76 -11.86 3.58
CA ASN A 276 -28.56 -11.97 4.82
C ASN A 276 -28.15 -13.19 5.67
N TYR A 277 -27.13 -13.92 5.25
CA TYR A 277 -26.67 -15.12 5.92
C TYR A 277 -25.78 -14.75 7.10
N SER A 278 -26.23 -15.09 8.31
CA SER A 278 -25.57 -14.73 9.58
C SER A 278 -24.63 -15.81 10.12
N ALA A 279 -24.48 -16.95 9.43
CA ALA A 279 -23.52 -17.98 9.84
C ALA A 279 -22.15 -17.69 9.27
N VAL A 280 -21.23 -17.32 10.13
CA VAL A 280 -19.84 -17.04 9.79
C VAL A 280 -19.10 -18.34 9.46
N GLN A 281 -18.45 -18.38 8.29
CA GLN A 281 -17.66 -19.53 7.82
C GLN A 281 -16.16 -19.27 7.84
N ASN A 282 -15.72 -18.13 8.37
CA ASN A 282 -14.33 -17.73 8.40
C ASN A 282 -13.66 -17.80 7.02
N CYS A 283 -14.08 -16.91 6.11
CA CYS A 283 -13.58 -16.84 4.73
C CYS A 283 -12.06 -16.68 4.62
N SER A 284 -11.41 -16.16 5.65
CA SER A 284 -9.95 -16.04 5.68
C SER A 284 -9.23 -17.40 5.69
N LEU A 285 -9.89 -18.47 6.16
CA LEU A 285 -9.33 -19.83 6.14
C LEU A 285 -9.58 -20.57 4.81
N ASP A 286 -10.51 -20.06 3.98
CA ASP A 286 -10.81 -20.64 2.67
C ASP A 286 -9.94 -20.07 1.54
N PHE A 287 -9.02 -19.19 1.86
CA PHE A 287 -7.90 -18.92 0.97
C PHE A 287 -7.10 -20.20 0.83
N CYS A 288 -6.76 -20.61 -0.38
CA CYS A 288 -6.03 -21.83 -0.69
C CYS A 288 -4.78 -21.95 0.20
N ALA A 289 -5.02 -22.36 1.44
CA ALA A 289 -4.15 -22.15 2.60
C ALA A 289 -2.82 -22.90 2.50
N ASN A 290 -2.67 -23.79 1.52
CA ASN A 290 -1.46 -24.59 1.35
C ASN A 290 -0.58 -24.13 0.19
N ASP A 291 -1.10 -23.35 -0.78
CA ASP A 291 -0.37 -23.05 -2.02
C ASP A 291 -0.16 -21.55 -2.28
N CYS A 292 -0.67 -20.64 -1.43
CA CYS A 292 -0.38 -19.20 -1.47
C CYS A 292 -0.49 -18.53 -2.87
N GLY A 293 -1.21 -19.17 -3.76
CA GLY A 293 -1.48 -18.72 -5.11
C GLY A 293 -2.96 -18.43 -5.35
N PRO A 294 -3.33 -17.94 -6.53
CA PRO A 294 -4.72 -17.87 -6.92
C PRO A 294 -5.36 -19.24 -6.73
N CYS A 295 -6.53 -19.30 -6.09
CA CYS A 295 -7.22 -20.56 -5.90
C CYS A 295 -7.49 -21.20 -7.27
N ASP A 296 -7.10 -22.44 -7.43
CA ASP A 296 -7.34 -23.25 -8.63
C ASP A 296 -8.74 -23.88 -8.68
N ARG A 297 -9.59 -23.51 -7.72
CA ARG A 297 -10.94 -24.09 -7.55
C ARG A 297 -12.00 -23.04 -7.26
N ASP A 298 -13.21 -23.32 -7.67
CA ASP A 298 -14.39 -22.57 -7.28
C ASP A 298 -14.69 -22.75 -5.79
N SER A 299 -15.03 -21.68 -5.10
CA SER A 299 -15.46 -21.69 -3.71
C SER A 299 -16.51 -20.64 -3.39
N VAL A 300 -17.27 -20.87 -2.33
CA VAL A 300 -18.24 -19.91 -1.79
C VAL A 300 -18.13 -19.89 -0.28
N CYS A 301 -18.01 -18.73 0.33
CA CYS A 301 -18.05 -18.55 1.78
C CYS A 301 -18.85 -17.32 2.21
N TYR A 302 -19.21 -17.26 3.48
CA TYR A 302 -19.99 -16.18 4.08
C TYR A 302 -19.29 -15.70 5.35
N ASP A 303 -19.11 -14.38 5.48
CA ASP A 303 -18.45 -13.80 6.65
C ASP A 303 -18.93 -12.36 6.91
N TYR A 304 -18.56 -11.81 8.06
CA TYR A 304 -18.63 -10.36 8.27
C TYR A 304 -17.88 -9.63 7.18
N LYS A 305 -18.40 -8.50 6.73
CA LYS A 305 -17.87 -7.75 5.58
C LYS A 305 -16.35 -7.57 5.63
N ASN A 306 -15.81 -7.03 6.72
CA ASN A 306 -14.39 -6.77 6.82
C ASN A 306 -13.52 -8.06 6.85
N PHE A 307 -14.05 -9.18 7.35
CA PHE A 307 -13.36 -10.47 7.31
C PHE A 307 -13.52 -11.20 5.98
N ALA A 308 -14.64 -11.00 5.29
CA ALA A 308 -14.86 -11.58 3.96
C ALA A 308 -13.88 -11.03 2.90
N VAL A 309 -13.46 -9.77 3.03
CA VAL A 309 -12.49 -9.13 2.13
C VAL A 309 -11.04 -9.36 2.54
N ALA A 310 -10.78 -9.71 3.81
CA ALA A 310 -9.44 -9.93 4.32
C ALA A 310 -8.79 -11.19 3.75
N THR A 311 -7.48 -11.10 3.52
CA THR A 311 -6.62 -12.26 3.31
C THR A 311 -6.15 -12.80 4.66
N PRO A 312 -5.75 -14.07 4.77
CA PRO A 312 -5.11 -14.59 5.97
C PRO A 312 -3.92 -13.70 6.36
N PRO A 313 -3.63 -13.56 7.67
CA PRO A 313 -2.44 -12.83 8.10
C PRO A 313 -1.22 -13.35 7.36
N GLN A 314 -0.51 -12.47 6.70
CA GLN A 314 0.72 -12.83 6.00
C GLN A 314 1.74 -13.41 6.98
N GLY A 315 2.48 -14.41 6.55
CA GLY A 315 3.38 -15.21 7.37
C GLY A 315 3.07 -16.69 7.30
N ILE A 316 1.86 -17.07 6.92
CA ILE A 316 1.53 -18.46 6.62
C ILE A 316 1.91 -18.80 5.18
N CYS A 317 1.70 -17.85 4.26
CA CYS A 317 1.88 -18.05 2.83
C CYS A 317 3.13 -17.41 2.22
N TYR A 318 3.56 -16.28 2.69
CA TYR A 318 4.68 -15.55 2.09
C TYR A 318 5.89 -15.56 3.04
N ARG A 319 6.64 -16.65 3.03
CA ARG A 319 7.99 -16.69 3.60
C ARG A 319 8.97 -16.37 2.49
N GLY A 320 9.17 -15.09 2.22
CA GLY A 320 10.12 -14.70 1.20
C GLY A 320 9.84 -13.31 0.66
N PHE A 321 10.73 -12.88 -0.17
CA PHE A 321 10.72 -11.63 -0.87
C PHE A 321 9.51 -11.55 -1.81
N MET A 322 8.72 -10.50 -1.74
CA MET A 322 7.66 -10.20 -2.68
C MET A 322 7.88 -8.78 -3.21
N GLY A 323 7.90 -8.61 -4.51
CA GLY A 323 7.87 -7.30 -5.13
C GLY A 323 6.47 -6.97 -5.58
N GLN A 324 6.09 -5.69 -5.47
CA GLN A 324 4.77 -5.24 -5.88
C GLN A 324 4.79 -3.79 -6.32
N PHE A 325 4.25 -3.51 -7.50
CA PHE A 325 3.88 -2.17 -7.91
C PHE A 325 2.43 -2.13 -8.35
N GLU A 326 1.80 -1.00 -8.19
CA GLU A 326 0.38 -0.83 -8.47
C GLU A 326 0.13 0.52 -9.12
N HIS A 327 -0.59 0.49 -10.23
CA HIS A 327 -0.93 1.65 -11.03
C HIS A 327 -2.44 1.78 -11.18
N PHE A 328 -2.95 2.96 -10.87
CA PHE A 328 -4.34 3.33 -11.14
C PHE A 328 -4.43 4.06 -12.47
N LEU A 329 -5.49 3.78 -13.19
CA LEU A 329 -5.80 4.46 -14.45
C LEU A 329 -7.33 4.52 -14.64
N PRO A 330 -7.85 5.54 -15.34
CA PRO A 330 -9.27 5.57 -15.65
C PRO A 330 -9.72 4.26 -16.31
N ILE A 331 -10.87 3.72 -15.88
CA ILE A 331 -11.34 2.40 -16.32
C ILE A 331 -11.44 2.28 -17.84
N GLU A 332 -11.68 3.39 -18.53
CA GLU A 332 -11.75 3.48 -19.98
C GLU A 332 -10.44 3.08 -20.67
N ASN A 333 -9.32 3.22 -19.94
CA ASN A 333 -7.98 2.90 -20.44
C ASN A 333 -7.55 1.47 -20.12
N LEU A 334 -8.32 0.71 -19.32
CA LEU A 334 -7.91 -0.59 -18.79
C LEU A 334 -7.47 -1.57 -19.87
N ALA A 335 -8.28 -1.75 -20.92
CA ALA A 335 -7.97 -2.75 -21.94
C ALA A 335 -6.68 -2.42 -22.71
N ALA A 336 -6.54 -1.17 -23.14
CA ALA A 336 -5.36 -0.74 -23.90
C ALA A 336 -4.10 -0.69 -23.05
N ALA A 337 -4.19 -0.23 -21.80
CA ALA A 337 -3.05 -0.20 -20.88
C ALA A 337 -2.58 -1.61 -20.49
N GLY A 338 -3.50 -2.50 -20.19
CA GLY A 338 -3.20 -3.88 -19.83
C GLY A 338 -2.50 -4.62 -20.95
N GLU A 339 -2.96 -4.44 -22.20
CA GLU A 339 -2.32 -4.99 -23.39
C GLU A 339 -0.89 -4.48 -23.56
N ASP A 340 -0.71 -3.16 -23.54
CA ASP A 340 0.63 -2.54 -23.66
C ASP A 340 1.58 -2.97 -22.54
N TYR A 341 1.08 -3.09 -21.32
CA TYR A 341 1.86 -3.51 -20.16
C TYR A 341 2.38 -4.94 -20.30
N LEU A 342 1.50 -5.88 -20.70
CA LEU A 342 1.94 -7.27 -20.89
C LEU A 342 2.91 -7.43 -22.06
N HIS A 343 2.67 -6.74 -23.18
CA HIS A 343 3.59 -6.73 -24.31
C HIS A 343 4.95 -6.13 -23.91
N HIS A 344 4.96 -5.07 -23.10
CA HIS A 344 6.20 -4.47 -22.60
C HIS A 344 6.95 -5.43 -21.71
N ALA A 345 6.28 -6.12 -20.77
CA ALA A 345 6.90 -7.11 -19.90
C ALA A 345 7.54 -8.26 -20.71
N GLN A 346 6.84 -8.77 -21.72
CA GLN A 346 7.38 -9.79 -22.61
C GLN A 346 8.59 -9.31 -23.41
N ALA A 347 8.55 -8.07 -23.92
CA ALA A 347 9.65 -7.49 -24.68
C ALA A 347 10.89 -7.24 -23.79
N GLN A 348 10.70 -6.82 -22.54
CA GLN A 348 11.81 -6.64 -21.59
C GLN A 348 12.44 -7.98 -21.22
N ALA A 349 11.64 -9.01 -20.97
CA ALA A 349 12.15 -10.36 -20.70
C ALA A 349 13.03 -10.85 -21.84
N ALA A 350 12.63 -10.64 -23.09
CA ALA A 350 13.42 -11.03 -24.27
C ALA A 350 14.79 -10.31 -24.33
N ARG A 351 14.89 -9.08 -23.86
CA ARG A 351 16.17 -8.35 -23.77
C ARG A 351 17.09 -8.89 -22.68
N MET A 352 16.53 -9.44 -21.61
CA MET A 352 17.29 -9.97 -20.47
C MET A 352 17.87 -11.37 -20.71
N ILE A 353 17.38 -12.10 -21.73
CA ILE A 353 17.86 -13.45 -22.08
C ILE A 353 19.40 -13.53 -22.20
N PRO A 354 20.10 -12.59 -22.88
CA PRO A 354 21.56 -12.66 -23.02
C PRO A 354 22.34 -12.59 -21.70
N PHE A 355 21.70 -12.10 -20.63
CA PHE A 355 22.31 -11.97 -19.31
C PHE A 355 22.00 -13.16 -18.40
N GLN A 356 21.23 -14.13 -18.87
CA GLN A 356 20.92 -15.35 -18.13
C GLN A 356 22.05 -16.36 -18.32
N ASN A 357 22.56 -16.90 -17.21
CA ASN A 357 23.53 -17.98 -17.28
C ASN A 357 22.86 -19.23 -17.89
N PRO A 358 23.38 -19.80 -19.00
CA PRO A 358 22.80 -20.99 -19.62
C PRO A 358 22.72 -22.21 -18.69
N ASP A 359 23.59 -22.29 -17.68
CA ASP A 359 23.54 -23.37 -16.67
C ASP A 359 22.36 -23.22 -15.71
N ILE A 360 21.75 -22.04 -15.69
CA ILE A 360 20.57 -21.73 -14.93
C ILE A 360 19.29 -22.16 -15.70
N ALA A 361 19.37 -22.31 -17.05
CA ALA A 361 18.23 -22.64 -17.92
C ALA A 361 17.53 -23.97 -17.64
N THR A 362 18.13 -24.84 -16.86
CA THR A 362 17.59 -26.16 -16.56
C THR A 362 17.22 -26.37 -15.08
N ASP A 363 17.52 -25.40 -14.20
CA ASP A 363 17.31 -25.54 -12.77
C ASP A 363 16.62 -24.30 -12.20
N LYS A 364 15.32 -24.40 -12.00
CA LYS A 364 14.48 -23.33 -11.43
C LYS A 364 14.98 -22.83 -10.05
N SER A 365 15.75 -23.64 -9.33
CA SER A 365 16.35 -23.25 -8.04
C SER A 365 17.53 -22.30 -8.17
N LYS A 366 18.06 -22.08 -9.38
CA LYS A 366 19.28 -21.30 -9.62
C LYS A 366 19.08 -19.92 -10.21
N GLY A 367 17.89 -19.40 -10.25
CA GLY A 367 17.71 -18.00 -10.53
C GLY A 367 17.08 -17.63 -11.87
N TYR A 368 15.99 -18.24 -12.22
CA TYR A 368 15.12 -17.79 -13.31
C TYR A 368 14.24 -16.63 -12.90
N LEU A 369 13.82 -15.87 -13.94
CA LEU A 369 12.63 -15.04 -13.83
C LEU A 369 11.53 -15.90 -13.22
N SER A 370 10.89 -15.40 -12.17
CA SER A 370 9.87 -16.10 -11.41
C SER A 370 8.86 -16.75 -12.32
N ASP A 371 8.38 -17.85 -11.83
CA ASP A 371 7.30 -18.55 -12.45
C ASP A 371 6.05 -17.65 -12.59
N ASP A 372 5.92 -16.55 -11.82
CA ASP A 372 4.64 -15.85 -11.69
C ASP A 372 4.76 -14.33 -11.58
N LEU A 373 4.70 -13.61 -12.69
CA LEU A 373 4.26 -12.23 -12.69
C LEU A 373 2.72 -12.23 -12.80
N THR A 374 2.04 -12.18 -11.69
CA THR A 374 0.58 -12.12 -11.66
C THR A 374 0.11 -10.67 -11.69
N VAL A 375 -0.82 -10.37 -12.59
CA VAL A 375 -1.52 -9.08 -12.62
C VAL A 375 -2.82 -9.23 -11.85
N ILE A 376 -3.07 -8.31 -10.91
CA ILE A 376 -4.32 -8.27 -10.16
C ILE A 376 -5.07 -7.02 -10.58
N THR A 377 -6.32 -7.18 -11.02
CA THR A 377 -7.18 -6.06 -11.40
C THR A 377 -8.27 -5.84 -10.37
N ARG A 378 -8.37 -4.60 -9.88
CA ARG A 378 -9.44 -4.11 -8.98
C ARG A 378 -10.07 -2.84 -9.53
N PHE A 379 -11.20 -2.43 -8.98
CA PHE A 379 -11.91 -1.21 -9.38
C PHE A 379 -12.18 -0.36 -8.16
N ILE A 380 -12.00 0.95 -8.29
CA ILE A 380 -12.12 1.92 -7.21
C ILE A 380 -12.82 3.16 -7.74
N LYS A 381 -13.79 3.69 -6.99
CA LYS A 381 -14.40 4.98 -7.28
C LYS A 381 -13.42 6.11 -7.01
N ALA A 382 -13.43 7.09 -7.89
CA ALA A 382 -12.68 8.33 -7.70
C ALA A 382 -13.05 9.06 -6.41
N ASP A 383 -12.11 9.80 -5.86
CA ASP A 383 -12.29 10.66 -4.70
C ASP A 383 -11.67 12.04 -4.91
N ASP A 384 -11.74 12.92 -3.92
CA ASP A 384 -11.27 14.30 -3.97
C ASP A 384 -10.16 14.61 -2.95
N ASN A 385 -9.46 13.60 -2.42
CA ASN A 385 -8.27 13.82 -1.61
C ASN A 385 -7.09 14.29 -2.50
N TRP A 386 -6.31 15.25 -2.00
CA TRP A 386 -5.34 15.97 -2.83
C TRP A 386 -4.28 15.11 -3.46
N LEU A 387 -3.69 14.16 -2.70
CA LEU A 387 -2.68 13.23 -3.21
C LEU A 387 -3.23 11.81 -3.42
N SER A 388 -4.54 11.68 -3.58
CA SER A 388 -5.12 10.37 -3.89
C SER A 388 -4.71 9.89 -5.27
N PRO A 389 -4.23 8.64 -5.41
CA PRO A 389 -3.99 8.06 -6.72
C PRO A 389 -5.26 7.93 -7.58
N VAL A 390 -6.43 8.02 -6.97
CA VAL A 390 -7.72 7.96 -7.67
C VAL A 390 -8.49 9.29 -7.58
N ASN A 391 -7.77 10.42 -7.42
CA ASN A 391 -8.43 11.73 -7.39
C ASN A 391 -9.16 12.03 -8.71
N ASP A 392 -10.24 12.80 -8.64
CA ASP A 392 -11.09 13.14 -9.80
C ASP A 392 -10.69 14.43 -10.52
N TYR A 393 -9.71 15.18 -10.01
CA TYR A 393 -9.37 16.52 -10.51
C TYR A 393 -8.96 16.59 -11.97
N ASN A 394 -8.33 15.54 -12.51
CA ASN A 394 -7.81 15.46 -13.89
C ASN A 394 -8.54 14.44 -14.75
N LEU A 395 -9.74 14.03 -14.37
CA LEU A 395 -10.50 13.11 -15.20
C LEU A 395 -11.04 13.83 -16.46
N PRO A 396 -10.98 13.18 -17.62
CA PRO A 396 -11.57 13.74 -18.84
C PRO A 396 -13.09 13.97 -18.68
N ALA A 397 -13.60 14.97 -19.38
CA ALA A 397 -15.05 15.22 -19.41
C ALA A 397 -15.80 13.98 -19.91
N GLY A 398 -16.77 13.51 -19.12
CA GLY A 398 -17.56 12.33 -19.42
C GLY A 398 -16.95 11.00 -18.94
N ALA A 399 -15.83 11.04 -18.22
CA ALA A 399 -15.29 9.86 -17.55
C ALA A 399 -16.26 9.31 -16.51
N GLN A 400 -16.22 8.00 -16.27
CA GLN A 400 -17.14 7.31 -15.33
C GLN A 400 -16.83 7.64 -13.85
N GLY A 401 -15.67 8.23 -13.56
CA GLY A 401 -15.24 8.46 -12.19
C GLY A 401 -14.86 7.15 -11.47
N VAL A 402 -14.40 6.16 -12.23
CA VAL A 402 -13.93 4.86 -11.75
C VAL A 402 -12.52 4.62 -12.27
N PHE A 403 -11.67 4.15 -11.40
CA PHE A 403 -10.32 3.71 -11.76
C PHE A 403 -10.22 2.19 -11.74
N ALA A 404 -9.47 1.65 -12.68
CA ALA A 404 -8.93 0.30 -12.57
C ALA A 404 -7.56 0.38 -11.90
N SER A 405 -7.29 -0.52 -10.97
CA SER A 405 -5.97 -0.78 -10.42
C SER A 405 -5.38 -1.98 -11.14
N LEU A 406 -4.18 -1.81 -11.69
CA LEU A 406 -3.34 -2.90 -12.19
C LEU A 406 -2.19 -3.08 -11.21
N GLU A 407 -2.30 -4.11 -10.38
CA GLU A 407 -1.27 -4.50 -9.42
C GLU A 407 -0.46 -5.65 -10.00
N TYR A 408 0.84 -5.45 -10.07
CA TYR A 408 1.80 -6.45 -10.53
C TYR A 408 2.55 -6.99 -9.32
N SER A 409 2.36 -8.27 -9.05
CA SER A 409 2.98 -8.97 -7.95
C SER A 409 3.88 -10.08 -8.46
N TRP A 410 5.05 -10.23 -7.87
CA TRP A 410 5.98 -11.33 -8.15
C TRP A 410 6.59 -11.83 -6.86
N ILE A 411 6.82 -13.13 -6.82
CA ILE A 411 7.49 -13.80 -5.71
C ILE A 411 8.82 -14.31 -6.23
N PRO A 412 9.96 -13.70 -5.89
CA PRO A 412 11.25 -14.21 -6.30
C PRO A 412 11.51 -15.56 -5.62
N THR A 413 11.72 -16.59 -6.41
CA THR A 413 12.23 -17.86 -5.89
C THR A 413 13.69 -17.68 -5.49
N TYR A 414 13.99 -17.81 -4.18
CA TYR A 414 15.36 -17.91 -3.62
C TYR A 414 16.33 -16.75 -3.96
N ASN A 415 16.17 -15.58 -3.31
CA ASN A 415 17.15 -14.47 -3.32
C ASN A 415 17.77 -14.15 -4.71
N ASN A 416 16.95 -14.17 -5.74
CA ASN A 416 17.42 -13.97 -7.10
C ASN A 416 17.51 -12.49 -7.45
N TRP A 417 18.67 -11.89 -7.25
CA TRP A 417 18.97 -10.50 -7.60
C TRP A 417 18.65 -10.15 -9.06
N THR A 418 18.86 -11.07 -10.00
CA THR A 418 18.59 -10.87 -11.42
C THR A 418 17.10 -10.66 -11.67
N GLN A 419 16.26 -11.43 -10.96
CA GLN A 419 14.82 -11.34 -11.06
C GLN A 419 14.29 -10.05 -10.47
N GLN A 420 14.75 -9.67 -9.28
CA GLN A 420 14.36 -8.41 -8.65
C GLN A 420 14.78 -7.22 -9.51
N TYR A 421 15.99 -7.24 -10.06
CA TYR A 421 16.47 -6.22 -10.98
C TYR A 421 15.58 -6.11 -12.20
N PHE A 422 15.18 -7.23 -12.82
CA PHE A 422 14.25 -7.22 -13.95
C PHE A 422 12.94 -6.55 -13.63
N TYR A 423 12.32 -6.88 -12.49
CA TYR A 423 11.04 -6.28 -12.13
C TYR A 423 11.15 -4.82 -11.70
N GLN A 424 12.25 -4.42 -11.08
CA GLN A 424 12.53 -3.02 -10.79
C GLN A 424 12.70 -2.22 -12.08
N GLU A 425 13.44 -2.73 -13.05
CA GLU A 425 13.59 -2.13 -14.37
C GLU A 425 12.24 -2.03 -15.09
N LEU A 426 11.47 -3.11 -15.09
CA LEU A 426 10.13 -3.13 -15.68
C LEU A 426 9.23 -2.06 -15.05
N ALA A 427 9.18 -1.99 -13.73
CA ALA A 427 8.37 -1.02 -13.00
C ALA A 427 8.83 0.42 -13.25
N SER A 428 10.14 0.66 -13.36
CA SER A 428 10.69 2.00 -13.62
C SER A 428 10.37 2.54 -15.01
N GLU A 429 10.14 1.66 -15.98
CA GLU A 429 9.83 2.07 -17.37
C GLU A 429 8.33 2.34 -17.60
N PHE A 430 7.43 1.85 -16.75
CA PHE A 430 5.99 1.98 -17.02
C PHE A 430 5.50 3.43 -17.00
N ILE A 431 5.90 4.22 -16.02
CA ILE A 431 5.50 5.64 -15.95
C ILE A 431 6.06 6.45 -17.11
N PRO A 432 7.37 6.40 -17.44
CA PRO A 432 7.92 7.11 -18.60
C PRO A 432 7.26 6.74 -19.94
N ARG A 433 6.82 5.48 -20.10
CA ARG A 433 6.23 5.00 -21.35
C ARG A 433 4.73 5.23 -21.46
N PHE A 434 4.01 5.03 -20.36
CA PHE A 434 2.56 4.90 -20.39
C PHE A 434 1.86 5.91 -19.49
N GLY A 435 2.61 6.63 -18.66
CA GLY A 435 2.07 7.55 -17.67
C GLY A 435 1.10 8.55 -18.27
N GLU A 436 1.55 9.37 -19.19
CA GLU A 436 0.73 10.38 -19.87
C GLU A 436 -0.33 9.72 -20.77
N LYS A 437 0.04 8.65 -21.49
CA LYS A 437 -0.85 7.96 -22.43
C LYS A 437 -2.12 7.46 -21.79
N TYR A 438 -2.04 6.94 -20.57
CA TYR A 438 -3.14 6.29 -19.87
C TYR A 438 -3.56 7.00 -18.59
N ASN A 439 -2.99 8.19 -18.30
CA ASN A 439 -3.21 8.90 -17.03
C ASN A 439 -2.95 7.99 -15.82
N VAL A 440 -1.78 7.35 -15.83
CA VAL A 440 -1.37 6.37 -14.82
C VAL A 440 -0.98 7.08 -13.53
N ARG A 441 -1.40 6.55 -12.39
CA ARG A 441 -1.09 7.08 -11.07
C ARG A 441 -0.57 5.97 -10.17
N PRO A 442 0.68 6.06 -9.67
CA PRO A 442 1.26 5.04 -8.82
C PRO A 442 0.68 5.08 -7.40
N HIS A 443 0.58 3.91 -6.76
CA HIS A 443 0.24 3.81 -5.34
C HIS A 443 1.42 4.23 -4.47
N TRP A 444 1.22 5.13 -3.49
CA TRP A 444 2.29 5.71 -2.68
C TRP A 444 3.14 4.69 -1.90
N ASN A 445 2.54 3.62 -1.40
CA ASN A 445 3.22 2.62 -0.57
C ASN A 445 3.61 1.34 -1.31
N LYS A 446 3.58 1.38 -2.64
CA LYS A 446 4.11 0.33 -3.51
C LYS A 446 5.44 0.78 -4.13
N MET A 447 6.11 -0.13 -4.83
CA MET A 447 7.29 0.24 -5.61
C MET A 447 6.91 1.26 -6.68
N GLN A 448 7.61 2.39 -6.74
CA GLN A 448 7.30 3.48 -7.65
C GLN A 448 8.56 4.23 -8.06
N PHE A 449 8.54 4.80 -9.27
CA PHE A 449 9.69 5.42 -9.92
C PHE A 449 9.31 6.71 -10.67
N HIS A 450 8.38 7.49 -10.12
CA HIS A 450 8.03 8.79 -10.69
C HIS A 450 8.80 9.90 -9.99
N ASN A 451 8.93 11.03 -10.67
CA ASN A 451 9.59 12.22 -10.18
C ASN A 451 8.59 13.37 -10.04
N GLU A 452 9.08 14.52 -9.53
CA GLU A 452 8.30 15.74 -9.32
C GLU A 452 7.60 16.23 -10.58
N THR A 453 8.24 16.15 -11.74
CA THR A 453 7.65 16.59 -13.01
C THR A 453 6.39 15.81 -13.33
N TYR A 454 6.44 14.47 -13.18
CA TYR A 454 5.28 13.62 -13.39
C TYR A 454 4.23 13.80 -12.29
N THR A 455 4.67 13.87 -11.03
CA THR A 455 3.79 14.08 -9.87
C THR A 455 2.92 15.35 -10.04
N ALA A 456 3.51 16.43 -10.51
CA ALA A 456 2.79 17.68 -10.77
C ALA A 456 1.70 17.54 -11.85
N THR A 457 1.81 16.58 -12.78
CA THR A 457 0.78 16.35 -13.80
C THR A 457 -0.43 15.58 -13.27
N ILE A 458 -0.24 14.70 -12.28
CA ILE A 458 -1.30 13.80 -11.78
C ILE A 458 -1.96 14.30 -10.50
N PHE A 459 -1.36 15.27 -9.78
CA PHE A 459 -1.90 15.85 -8.55
C PHE A 459 -2.04 17.38 -8.69
N PRO A 460 -3.17 17.88 -9.20
CA PRO A 460 -3.36 19.32 -9.45
C PRO A 460 -3.33 20.20 -8.20
N LYS A 461 -3.49 19.61 -7.02
CA LYS A 461 -3.39 20.30 -5.73
C LYS A 461 -1.99 20.26 -5.12
N MET A 462 -0.98 19.90 -5.91
CA MET A 462 0.39 19.74 -5.44
C MET A 462 0.97 21.04 -4.86
N ASN A 463 0.75 22.19 -5.50
CA ASN A 463 1.32 23.44 -5.02
C ASN A 463 0.73 23.84 -3.66
N GLU A 464 -0.59 23.78 -3.52
CA GLU A 464 -1.27 24.05 -2.25
C GLU A 464 -0.86 23.05 -1.16
N TRP A 465 -0.58 21.80 -1.55
CA TRP A 465 -0.10 20.78 -0.63
C TRP A 465 1.36 21.06 -0.18
N LEU A 466 2.22 21.54 -1.09
CA LEU A 466 3.60 21.93 -0.78
C LEU A 466 3.66 23.14 0.15
N ASP A 467 2.75 24.11 -0.01
CA ASP A 467 2.61 25.23 0.91
C ASP A 467 2.27 24.78 2.32
N LEU A 468 1.31 23.83 2.46
CA LEU A 468 0.99 23.20 3.75
C LEU A 468 2.18 22.42 4.32
N GLN A 469 2.93 21.72 3.47
CA GLN A 469 4.10 20.96 3.91
C GLN A 469 5.17 21.89 4.48
N GLU A 470 5.39 23.05 3.86
CA GLU A 470 6.34 24.04 4.40
C GLU A 470 5.87 24.63 5.73
N GLU A 471 4.57 24.92 5.87
CA GLU A 471 3.98 25.39 7.14
C GLU A 471 4.15 24.38 8.27
N MET A 472 3.85 23.10 7.99
CA MET A 472 3.89 22.03 8.98
C MET A 472 5.30 21.57 9.32
N ASP A 473 6.24 21.67 8.37
CA ASP A 473 7.60 21.14 8.51
C ASP A 473 8.65 22.05 7.85
N HIS A 474 8.81 23.26 8.37
CA HIS A 474 9.80 24.21 7.86
C HIS A 474 11.25 23.70 7.95
N GLN A 475 11.56 22.81 8.89
CA GLN A 475 12.90 22.23 9.10
C GLN A 475 13.14 20.95 8.29
N CYS A 476 12.15 20.47 7.50
CA CYS A 476 12.24 19.23 6.71
C CYS A 476 12.47 17.96 7.55
N GLN A 477 11.90 17.92 8.76
CA GLN A 477 12.11 16.81 9.68
C GLN A 477 11.39 15.53 9.26
N PHE A 478 10.33 15.63 8.43
CA PHE A 478 9.55 14.49 7.95
C PHE A 478 9.92 14.08 6.52
N ILE A 479 10.90 14.74 5.91
CA ILE A 479 11.24 14.62 4.49
C ILE A 479 12.52 13.80 4.32
N ASN A 480 12.42 12.69 3.61
CA ASN A 480 13.54 11.87 3.16
C ASN A 480 13.84 12.10 1.66
N GLU A 481 14.89 11.46 1.18
CA GLU A 481 15.34 11.58 -0.22
C GLU A 481 14.27 11.17 -1.23
N PHE A 482 13.51 10.09 -0.93
CA PHE A 482 12.40 9.66 -1.77
C PHE A 482 11.35 10.77 -1.96
N LEU A 483 10.94 11.43 -0.87
CA LEU A 483 9.95 12.51 -0.92
C LEU A 483 10.47 13.75 -1.65
N ILE A 484 11.76 14.07 -1.52
CA ILE A 484 12.37 15.17 -2.29
C ILE A 484 12.24 14.86 -3.78
N HIS A 485 12.66 13.68 -4.20
CA HIS A 485 12.63 13.29 -5.61
C HIS A 485 11.20 13.21 -6.17
N ALA A 486 10.28 12.62 -5.42
CA ALA A 486 8.90 12.39 -5.89
C ALA A 486 8.06 13.68 -5.92
N LEU A 487 8.34 14.66 -5.04
CA LEU A 487 7.51 15.84 -4.85
C LEU A 487 8.19 17.17 -5.22
N GLY A 488 9.50 17.17 -5.49
CA GLY A 488 10.26 18.40 -5.80
C GLY A 488 10.42 19.32 -4.60
N ILE A 489 10.64 18.79 -3.38
CA ILE A 489 10.82 19.60 -2.17
C ILE A 489 12.27 20.07 -2.07
N ASP A 490 12.73 20.86 -3.05
CA ASP A 490 14.14 21.29 -3.20
C ASP A 490 14.69 22.02 -1.97
N ARG A 491 13.82 22.76 -1.25
CA ARG A 491 14.22 23.44 -0.01
C ARG A 491 14.74 22.49 1.06
N CYS A 492 14.37 21.22 0.97
CA CYS A 492 14.81 20.16 1.90
C CYS A 492 16.11 19.47 1.45
N GLN A 493 16.58 19.69 0.22
CA GLN A 493 17.82 19.08 -0.28
C GLN A 493 19.03 19.42 0.61
N SER A 494 19.10 20.66 1.08
CA SER A 494 20.19 21.10 1.98
C SER A 494 20.11 20.47 3.38
N ALA A 495 19.02 19.83 3.74
CA ALA A 495 18.91 19.09 4.99
C ALA A 495 19.50 17.68 4.90
N LEU A 496 19.68 17.14 3.68
CA LEU A 496 20.32 15.85 3.44
C LEU A 496 21.85 15.95 3.43
N ASN A 497 22.40 17.15 3.24
CA ASN A 497 23.83 17.43 3.21
C ASN A 497 24.27 17.96 4.59
#